data_13075a6fb0e5a93bf5f56cab35f1c8d5
#
_entry.id   13075a6fb0e5a93bf5f56cab35f1c8d5
#
_cell.length_a   1.000
_cell.length_b   1.000
_cell.length_c   1.000
_cell.angle_alpha   90.00
_cell.angle_beta   90.00
_cell.angle_gamma   90.00
#
_symmetry.space_group_name_H-M   'P 1'
#
loop_
_entity.id
_entity.type
_entity.pdbx_description
1 polymer ?
#
loop_
_entity_poly.entity_id
_entity_poly.type
_entity_poly.pdbx_seq_one_letter_code
_entity_poly.pdbx_strand_id
1 'polypeptide(L)'
;MSSQETLLNGRYRLLAQQGSGGMAVIYKATDLALGRTVAVKILRPSLTSDPEFLKRFRQEARNVANLSHPNIVTVHDVGQDGNTHYIVMEYVDGEDLKRLIRAGAPFSIDRALSIAIKICAGVGYAHRAGLVHADVKPQNVLVTENDNVKVTDFGIAQALTATKPRDRERQRVVWGSPHYFSPEQAQGEAPTPASDVYAIGIVLFEMLTGRLPFVGTDQQELAMAHIRETPPRAAEFNPNVPEHLDRILLKVLAKEPTSRYRTADQFGRILVSYRRRGQVTTDVVPEVSTETPFPDTAATVPPSGPLPPVQGGDQALSLEPAIPQPMPAPAGSPRSEVPTYIYSEPAYRSPATAQGMAAVSRPAYAPPQPPDPMIQSRYRAVEEPPQLDLVTLVLAFIALMAVMLLIPLWIAVYQAWAG
;
A
#
# COMPACT_ATOMS: atom_id res chain seq x y z
N MET A 1 -16.56 -6.96 -37.60
CA MET A 1 -15.25 -7.50 -37.20
C MET A 1 -15.46 -8.26 -35.91
N SER A 2 -15.50 -9.59 -35.94
CA SER A 2 -15.63 -10.41 -34.73
C SER A 2 -14.32 -10.25 -33.94
N SER A 3 -14.39 -9.62 -32.78
CA SER A 3 -13.33 -9.61 -31.79
C SER A 3 -12.99 -11.07 -31.48
N GLN A 4 -11.82 -11.55 -31.89
CA GLN A 4 -11.35 -12.88 -31.50
C GLN A 4 -11.31 -12.89 -29.97
N GLU A 5 -12.24 -13.65 -29.36
CA GLU A 5 -12.24 -13.88 -27.92
C GLU A 5 -10.91 -14.57 -27.54
N THR A 6 -10.03 -13.86 -26.84
CA THR A 6 -8.78 -14.47 -26.39
C THR A 6 -9.08 -15.37 -25.19
N LEU A 7 -8.78 -16.66 -25.35
CA LEU A 7 -9.00 -17.69 -24.36
C LEU A 7 -7.64 -18.27 -23.92
N LEU A 8 -7.28 -18.13 -22.63
CA LEU A 8 -6.05 -18.69 -22.09
C LEU A 8 -6.29 -20.09 -21.53
N ASN A 9 -5.48 -21.05 -21.97
CA ASN A 9 -5.56 -22.48 -21.60
C ASN A 9 -6.98 -23.09 -21.70
N GLY A 10 -7.81 -22.61 -22.63
CA GLY A 10 -9.19 -23.06 -22.77
C GLY A 10 -10.09 -22.75 -21.57
N ARG A 11 -9.62 -21.98 -20.59
CA ARG A 11 -10.32 -21.72 -19.33
C ARG A 11 -10.64 -20.26 -19.05
N TYR A 12 -9.70 -19.35 -19.27
CA TYR A 12 -9.85 -17.95 -18.90
C TYR A 12 -10.18 -17.10 -20.12
N ARG A 13 -11.45 -16.68 -20.26
CA ARG A 13 -11.91 -15.80 -21.33
C ARG A 13 -11.63 -14.35 -20.96
N LEU A 14 -10.73 -13.70 -21.71
CA LEU A 14 -10.44 -12.28 -21.50
C LEU A 14 -11.61 -11.43 -22.01
N LEU A 15 -12.07 -10.48 -21.18
CA LEU A 15 -13.20 -9.61 -21.49
C LEU A 15 -12.75 -8.19 -21.87
N ALA A 16 -12.07 -7.51 -20.94
CA ALA A 16 -11.67 -6.13 -21.12
C ALA A 16 -10.34 -5.86 -20.41
N GLN A 17 -9.49 -5.05 -21.02
CA GLN A 17 -8.27 -4.55 -20.38
C GLN A 17 -8.65 -3.55 -19.29
N GLN A 18 -8.13 -3.76 -18.07
CA GLN A 18 -8.35 -2.91 -16.90
C GLN A 18 -7.17 -1.99 -16.63
N GLY A 19 -5.96 -2.45 -16.94
CA GLY A 19 -4.74 -1.69 -16.71
C GLY A 19 -3.57 -2.17 -17.56
N SER A 20 -2.58 -1.29 -17.72
CA SER A 20 -1.34 -1.60 -18.43
C SER A 20 -0.19 -0.93 -17.69
N GLY A 21 0.80 -1.73 -17.28
CA GLY A 21 2.02 -1.27 -16.63
C GLY A 21 3.27 -1.68 -17.41
N GLY A 22 4.44 -1.28 -16.94
CA GLY A 22 5.71 -1.64 -17.56
C GLY A 22 5.96 -3.14 -17.66
N MET A 23 5.43 -3.93 -16.71
CA MET A 23 5.72 -5.37 -16.61
C MET A 23 4.59 -6.26 -17.14
N ALA A 24 3.35 -5.82 -17.05
CA ALA A 24 2.18 -6.65 -17.33
C ALA A 24 0.98 -5.82 -17.80
N VAL A 25 0.03 -6.53 -18.40
CA VAL A 25 -1.31 -6.02 -18.71
C VAL A 25 -2.31 -6.79 -17.88
N ILE A 26 -3.28 -6.09 -17.29
CA ILE A 26 -4.32 -6.67 -16.44
C ILE A 26 -5.63 -6.68 -17.22
N TYR A 27 -6.28 -7.83 -17.26
CA TYR A 27 -7.58 -8.03 -17.89
C TYR A 27 -8.63 -8.48 -16.88
N LYS A 28 -9.85 -7.96 -17.00
CA LYS A 28 -11.04 -8.60 -16.47
C LYS A 28 -11.32 -9.83 -17.32
N ALA A 29 -11.59 -10.98 -16.70
CA ALA A 29 -11.81 -12.24 -17.40
C ALA A 29 -12.89 -13.08 -16.70
N THR A 30 -13.40 -14.10 -17.41
CA THR A 30 -14.26 -15.13 -16.83
C THR A 30 -13.50 -16.45 -16.73
N ASP A 31 -13.46 -17.05 -15.57
CA ASP A 31 -13.05 -18.43 -15.34
C ASP A 31 -14.22 -19.33 -15.78
N LEU A 32 -14.16 -19.94 -16.97
CA LEU A 32 -15.23 -20.74 -17.56
C LEU A 32 -15.49 -22.03 -16.77
N ALA A 33 -14.49 -22.54 -16.04
CA ALA A 33 -14.65 -23.77 -15.25
C ALA A 33 -15.46 -23.54 -13.96
N LEU A 34 -15.35 -22.34 -13.36
CA LEU A 34 -16.02 -22.00 -12.11
C LEU A 34 -17.14 -20.95 -12.28
N GLY A 35 -17.34 -20.41 -13.49
CA GLY A 35 -18.37 -19.41 -13.80
C GLY A 35 -18.20 -18.07 -13.07
N ARG A 36 -16.99 -17.71 -12.66
CA ARG A 36 -16.72 -16.50 -11.87
C ARG A 36 -15.86 -15.48 -12.61
N THR A 37 -16.04 -14.20 -12.24
CA THR A 37 -15.18 -13.12 -12.72
C THR A 37 -13.84 -13.15 -11.98
N VAL A 38 -12.74 -12.98 -12.73
CA VAL A 38 -11.35 -12.96 -12.22
C VAL A 38 -10.57 -11.81 -12.88
N ALA A 39 -9.48 -11.40 -12.27
CA ALA A 39 -8.46 -10.56 -12.89
C ALA A 39 -7.32 -11.45 -13.38
N VAL A 40 -6.87 -11.22 -14.61
CA VAL A 40 -5.75 -11.95 -15.21
C VAL A 40 -4.63 -10.96 -15.53
N LYS A 41 -3.49 -11.13 -14.86
CA LYS A 41 -2.29 -10.33 -15.07
C LYS A 41 -1.36 -11.09 -16.01
N ILE A 42 -1.17 -10.57 -17.22
CA ILE A 42 -0.36 -11.17 -18.28
C ILE A 42 0.98 -10.45 -18.35
N LEU A 43 2.08 -11.19 -18.24
CA LEU A 43 3.43 -10.63 -18.38
C LEU A 43 3.69 -10.16 -19.81
N ARG A 44 4.43 -9.05 -19.93
CA ARG A 44 4.89 -8.58 -21.24
C ARG A 44 5.94 -9.53 -21.83
N PRO A 45 5.92 -9.76 -23.16
CA PRO A 45 6.89 -10.63 -23.84
C PRO A 45 8.35 -10.27 -23.59
N SER A 46 8.67 -8.98 -23.40
CA SER A 46 10.03 -8.50 -23.11
C SER A 46 10.63 -9.06 -21.81
N LEU A 47 9.79 -9.51 -20.87
CA LEU A 47 10.23 -10.08 -19.58
C LEU A 47 10.23 -11.61 -19.59
N THR A 48 9.57 -12.23 -20.56
CA THR A 48 9.47 -13.70 -20.66
C THR A 48 10.70 -14.36 -21.28
N SER A 49 11.62 -13.56 -21.82
CA SER A 49 12.90 -14.05 -22.38
C SER A 49 13.97 -14.36 -21.31
N ASP A 50 13.80 -13.92 -20.06
CA ASP A 50 14.70 -14.21 -18.94
C ASP A 50 14.17 -15.38 -18.09
N PRO A 51 14.78 -16.59 -18.17
CA PRO A 51 14.33 -17.75 -17.40
C PRO A 51 14.44 -17.56 -15.89
N GLU A 52 15.45 -16.81 -15.42
CA GLU A 52 15.65 -16.54 -13.99
C GLU A 52 14.56 -15.60 -13.46
N PHE A 53 14.16 -14.60 -14.25
CA PHE A 53 13.03 -13.75 -13.95
C PHE A 53 11.72 -14.57 -13.84
N LEU A 54 11.44 -15.43 -14.83
CA LEU A 54 10.25 -16.28 -14.81
C LEU A 54 10.20 -17.23 -13.62
N LYS A 55 11.34 -17.81 -13.24
CA LYS A 55 11.45 -18.67 -12.07
C LYS A 55 11.09 -17.90 -10.79
N ARG A 56 11.66 -16.71 -10.61
CA ARG A 56 11.35 -15.84 -9.45
C ARG A 56 9.88 -15.40 -9.45
N PHE A 57 9.37 -14.94 -10.59
CA PHE A 57 7.97 -14.54 -10.75
C PHE A 57 6.99 -15.65 -10.32
N ARG A 58 7.23 -16.90 -10.77
CA ARG A 58 6.41 -18.05 -10.39
C ARG A 58 6.53 -18.38 -8.90
N GLN A 59 7.74 -18.26 -8.34
CA GLN A 59 7.96 -18.52 -6.91
C GLN A 59 7.25 -17.48 -6.04
N GLU A 60 7.34 -16.20 -6.38
CA GLU A 60 6.66 -15.13 -5.66
C GLU A 60 5.14 -15.26 -5.75
N ALA A 61 4.62 -15.54 -6.95
CA ALA A 61 3.19 -15.79 -7.11
C ALA A 61 2.71 -16.97 -6.25
N ARG A 62 3.50 -18.05 -6.11
CA ARG A 62 3.18 -19.18 -5.22
C ARG A 62 3.23 -18.79 -3.73
N ASN A 63 4.20 -17.96 -3.34
CA ASN A 63 4.29 -17.49 -1.96
C ASN A 63 3.06 -16.65 -1.59
N VAL A 64 2.61 -15.78 -2.51
CA VAL A 64 1.41 -14.96 -2.33
C VAL A 64 0.13 -15.78 -2.37
N ALA A 65 0.07 -16.86 -3.17
CA ALA A 65 -1.10 -17.75 -3.26
C ALA A 65 -1.45 -18.44 -1.92
N ASN A 66 -0.48 -18.53 -1.00
CA ASN A 66 -0.72 -19.06 0.35
C ASN A 66 -1.26 -18.00 1.33
N LEU A 67 -1.36 -16.73 0.91
CA LEU A 67 -1.92 -15.67 1.74
C LEU A 67 -3.44 -15.61 1.57
N SER A 68 -4.17 -15.74 2.69
CA SER A 68 -5.62 -15.57 2.73
C SER A 68 -5.98 -14.53 3.80
N HIS A 69 -6.34 -13.32 3.35
CA HIS A 69 -6.66 -12.21 4.23
C HIS A 69 -7.64 -11.24 3.54
N PRO A 70 -8.65 -10.67 4.23
CA PRO A 70 -9.65 -9.79 3.62
C PRO A 70 -9.03 -8.55 2.95
N ASN A 71 -7.87 -8.10 3.40
CA ASN A 71 -7.18 -6.93 2.85
C ASN A 71 -6.02 -7.29 1.89
N ILE A 72 -5.98 -8.52 1.37
CA ILE A 72 -5.05 -8.96 0.33
C ILE A 72 -5.85 -9.49 -0.85
N VAL A 73 -5.44 -9.17 -2.07
CA VAL A 73 -6.01 -9.78 -3.30
C VAL A 73 -5.58 -11.24 -3.36
N THR A 74 -6.56 -12.14 -3.42
CA THR A 74 -6.29 -13.58 -3.46
C THR A 74 -5.76 -13.99 -4.83
N VAL A 75 -4.63 -14.70 -4.88
CA VAL A 75 -4.13 -15.36 -6.09
C VAL A 75 -4.82 -16.71 -6.23
N HIS A 76 -5.46 -16.95 -7.37
CA HIS A 76 -6.23 -18.16 -7.64
C HIS A 76 -5.45 -19.20 -8.44
N ASP A 77 -4.61 -18.73 -9.38
CA ASP A 77 -3.88 -19.62 -10.29
C ASP A 77 -2.65 -18.91 -10.87
N VAL A 78 -1.67 -19.69 -11.30
CA VAL A 78 -0.48 -19.23 -12.03
C VAL A 78 -0.28 -20.15 -13.22
N GLY A 79 -0.41 -19.61 -14.42
CA GLY A 79 -0.42 -20.40 -15.65
C GLY A 79 0.55 -19.90 -16.73
N GLN A 80 0.65 -20.74 -17.76
CA GLN A 80 1.35 -20.45 -19.00
C GLN A 80 0.55 -21.02 -20.16
N ASP A 81 0.34 -20.23 -21.21
CA ASP A 81 -0.25 -20.64 -22.48
C ASP A 81 0.69 -20.24 -23.63
N GLY A 82 1.32 -21.22 -24.28
CA GLY A 82 2.43 -20.97 -25.18
C GLY A 82 3.54 -20.17 -24.49
N ASN A 83 3.86 -18.98 -25.02
CA ASN A 83 4.83 -18.05 -24.44
C ASN A 83 4.21 -17.01 -23.50
N THR A 84 2.89 -17.08 -23.25
CA THR A 84 2.17 -16.15 -22.41
C THR A 84 2.15 -16.66 -20.98
N HIS A 85 2.82 -15.93 -20.06
CA HIS A 85 2.81 -16.20 -18.62
C HIS A 85 1.79 -15.29 -17.94
N TYR A 86 0.97 -15.85 -17.04
CA TYR A 86 -0.08 -15.09 -16.38
C TYR A 86 -0.32 -15.54 -14.94
N ILE A 87 -0.88 -14.62 -14.16
CA ILE A 87 -1.43 -14.87 -12.82
C ILE A 87 -2.93 -14.58 -12.87
N VAL A 88 -3.73 -15.47 -12.32
CA VAL A 88 -5.17 -15.29 -12.12
C VAL A 88 -5.42 -14.93 -10.68
N MET A 89 -6.15 -13.86 -10.45
CA MET A 89 -6.41 -13.36 -9.10
C MET A 89 -7.87 -12.93 -8.95
N GLU A 90 -8.27 -12.70 -7.72
CA GLU A 90 -9.56 -12.11 -7.37
C GLU A 90 -9.79 -10.83 -8.16
N TYR A 91 -10.97 -10.71 -8.77
CA TYR A 91 -11.41 -9.47 -9.37
C TYR A 91 -12.02 -8.59 -8.27
N VAL A 92 -11.44 -7.43 -8.05
CA VAL A 92 -11.92 -6.44 -7.10
C VAL A 92 -12.65 -5.35 -7.88
N ASP A 93 -13.94 -5.18 -7.62
CA ASP A 93 -14.74 -4.11 -8.21
C ASP A 93 -14.52 -2.82 -7.43
N GLY A 94 -13.56 -2.03 -7.86
CA GLY A 94 -13.11 -0.82 -7.17
C GLY A 94 -12.06 -0.08 -8.00
N GLU A 95 -11.60 1.03 -7.44
CA GLU A 95 -10.56 1.86 -8.05
C GLU A 95 -9.24 1.75 -7.28
N ASP A 96 -8.13 2.01 -7.97
CA ASP A 96 -6.85 2.17 -7.28
C ASP A 96 -6.83 3.46 -6.45
N LEU A 97 -6.18 3.40 -5.28
CA LEU A 97 -6.13 4.50 -4.33
C LEU A 97 -5.48 5.76 -4.93
N LYS A 98 -4.59 5.62 -5.94
CA LYS A 98 -3.97 6.78 -6.59
C LYS A 98 -4.99 7.62 -7.36
N ARG A 99 -5.93 6.95 -8.05
CA ARG A 99 -7.04 7.64 -8.73
C ARG A 99 -7.92 8.35 -7.73
N LEU A 100 -8.26 7.69 -6.61
CA LEU A 100 -9.07 8.31 -5.55
C LEU A 100 -8.37 9.52 -4.91
N ILE A 101 -7.05 9.44 -4.64
CA ILE A 101 -6.25 10.57 -4.13
C ILE A 101 -6.27 11.73 -5.14
N ARG A 102 -6.05 11.46 -6.42
CA ARG A 102 -6.09 12.49 -7.47
C ARG A 102 -7.45 13.16 -7.61
N ALA A 103 -8.52 12.40 -7.39
CA ALA A 103 -9.90 12.89 -7.53
C ALA A 103 -10.39 13.69 -6.32
N GLY A 104 -9.90 13.39 -5.09
CA GLY A 104 -10.54 13.93 -3.89
C GLY A 104 -9.65 14.10 -2.66
N ALA A 105 -8.31 14.07 -2.75
CA ALA A 105 -7.48 14.41 -1.60
C ALA A 105 -7.40 15.93 -1.40
N PRO A 106 -7.20 16.39 -0.16
CA PRO A 106 -6.98 15.63 1.08
C PRO A 106 -8.24 14.92 1.57
N PHE A 107 -8.06 13.65 2.02
CA PHE A 107 -9.15 12.90 2.63
C PHE A 107 -9.41 13.37 4.07
N SER A 108 -10.62 13.09 4.58
CA SER A 108 -10.86 13.22 6.02
C SER A 108 -9.90 12.32 6.80
N ILE A 109 -9.51 12.76 7.99
CA ILE A 109 -8.56 12.01 8.83
C ILE A 109 -9.08 10.58 9.10
N ASP A 110 -10.37 10.44 9.41
CA ASP A 110 -10.96 9.13 9.69
C ASP A 110 -10.92 8.20 8.47
N ARG A 111 -11.21 8.71 7.27
CA ARG A 111 -11.11 7.92 6.02
C ARG A 111 -9.67 7.51 5.73
N ALA A 112 -8.72 8.46 5.82
CA ALA A 112 -7.30 8.17 5.61
C ALA A 112 -6.77 7.13 6.60
N LEU A 113 -7.12 7.25 7.89
CA LEU A 113 -6.78 6.28 8.92
C LEU A 113 -7.43 4.92 8.69
N SER A 114 -8.72 4.89 8.29
CA SER A 114 -9.43 3.63 8.00
C SER A 114 -8.75 2.86 6.88
N ILE A 115 -8.37 3.53 5.78
CA ILE A 115 -7.66 2.93 4.66
C ILE A 115 -6.27 2.46 5.11
N ALA A 116 -5.49 3.31 5.78
CA ALA A 116 -4.14 2.96 6.24
C ALA A 116 -4.14 1.76 7.20
N ILE A 117 -5.10 1.67 8.13
CA ILE A 117 -5.26 0.54 9.05
C ILE A 117 -5.51 -0.77 8.28
N LYS A 118 -6.35 -0.74 7.24
CA LYS A 118 -6.64 -1.92 6.41
C LYS A 118 -5.42 -2.33 5.56
N ILE A 119 -4.65 -1.37 5.02
CA ILE A 119 -3.36 -1.63 4.35
C ILE A 119 -2.40 -2.30 5.35
N CYS A 120 -2.26 -1.72 6.56
CA CYS A 120 -1.42 -2.29 7.61
C CYS A 120 -1.84 -3.71 8.00
N ALA A 121 -3.13 -4.02 8.03
CA ALA A 121 -3.63 -5.36 8.36
C ALA A 121 -3.22 -6.39 7.29
N GLY A 122 -3.37 -6.06 6.00
CA GLY A 122 -2.95 -6.93 4.90
C GLY A 122 -1.44 -7.12 4.84
N VAL A 123 -0.67 -6.02 4.82
CA VAL A 123 0.80 -6.07 4.77
C VAL A 123 1.37 -6.72 6.03
N GLY A 124 0.82 -6.44 7.21
CA GLY A 124 1.23 -7.07 8.47
C GLY A 124 0.97 -8.57 8.49
N TYR A 125 -0.12 -9.04 7.87
CA TYR A 125 -0.35 -10.47 7.69
C TYR A 125 0.74 -11.13 6.84
N ALA A 126 1.15 -10.49 5.73
CA ALA A 126 2.25 -10.96 4.90
C ALA A 126 3.60 -10.96 5.64
N HIS A 127 3.87 -9.93 6.47
CA HIS A 127 5.08 -9.89 7.31
C HIS A 127 5.18 -11.08 8.27
N ARG A 128 4.05 -11.52 8.87
CA ARG A 128 4.03 -12.72 9.73
C ARG A 128 4.29 -14.01 8.95
N ALA A 129 3.96 -14.04 7.66
CA ALA A 129 4.28 -15.14 6.76
C ALA A 129 5.72 -15.05 6.18
N GLY A 130 6.53 -14.10 6.63
CA GLY A 130 7.91 -13.89 6.16
C GLY A 130 8.01 -13.19 4.81
N LEU A 131 6.93 -12.56 4.32
CA LEU A 131 6.89 -11.87 3.04
C LEU A 131 6.91 -10.35 3.23
N VAL A 132 7.79 -9.67 2.49
CA VAL A 132 7.85 -8.21 2.39
C VAL A 132 7.21 -7.81 1.07
N HIS A 133 6.37 -6.78 1.08
CA HIS A 133 5.70 -6.31 -0.14
C HIS A 133 6.67 -5.62 -1.10
N ALA A 134 7.53 -4.76 -0.58
CA ALA A 134 8.59 -4.03 -1.26
C ALA A 134 8.16 -2.99 -2.33
N ASP A 135 6.88 -2.92 -2.69
CA ASP A 135 6.32 -1.95 -3.66
C ASP A 135 4.95 -1.43 -3.20
N VAL A 136 4.83 -1.09 -1.90
CA VAL A 136 3.61 -0.47 -1.38
C VAL A 136 3.47 0.93 -1.95
N LYS A 137 2.37 1.14 -2.69
CA LYS A 137 2.02 2.43 -3.29
C LYS A 137 0.52 2.49 -3.56
N PRO A 138 -0.07 3.68 -3.75
CA PRO A 138 -1.51 3.80 -3.94
C PRO A 138 -2.05 3.02 -5.15
N GLN A 139 -1.26 2.84 -6.21
CA GLN A 139 -1.65 2.05 -7.39
C GLN A 139 -1.83 0.56 -7.07
N ASN A 140 -1.15 0.05 -6.03
CA ASN A 140 -1.23 -1.34 -5.59
C ASN A 140 -2.24 -1.53 -4.44
N VAL A 141 -3.11 -0.54 -4.20
CA VAL A 141 -4.17 -0.58 -3.20
C VAL A 141 -5.49 -0.34 -3.90
N LEU A 142 -6.35 -1.35 -3.93
CA LEU A 142 -7.68 -1.28 -4.51
C LEU A 142 -8.69 -0.94 -3.40
N VAL A 143 -9.59 -0.01 -3.68
CA VAL A 143 -10.63 0.45 -2.76
C VAL A 143 -11.97 0.34 -3.45
N THR A 144 -12.90 -0.42 -2.84
CA THR A 144 -14.27 -0.56 -3.35
C THR A 144 -15.13 0.63 -2.91
N GLU A 145 -16.33 0.77 -3.48
CA GLU A 145 -17.30 1.82 -3.10
C GLU A 145 -17.64 1.83 -1.59
N ASN A 146 -17.59 0.65 -0.93
CA ASN A 146 -17.82 0.50 0.50
C ASN A 146 -16.54 0.69 1.34
N ASP A 147 -15.52 1.35 0.81
CA ASP A 147 -14.20 1.53 1.43
C ASP A 147 -13.53 0.21 1.90
N ASN A 148 -13.87 -0.95 1.28
CA ASN A 148 -13.07 -2.15 1.48
C ASN A 148 -11.75 -2.00 0.74
N VAL A 149 -10.66 -2.32 1.44
CA VAL A 149 -9.29 -2.16 0.92
C VAL A 149 -8.67 -3.51 0.68
N LYS A 150 -8.08 -3.69 -0.50
CA LYS A 150 -7.28 -4.86 -0.86
C LYS A 150 -5.93 -4.45 -1.44
N VAL A 151 -4.86 -4.97 -0.86
CA VAL A 151 -3.49 -4.77 -1.33
C VAL A 151 -3.18 -5.85 -2.36
N THR A 152 -2.57 -5.45 -3.47
CA THR A 152 -2.20 -6.33 -4.60
C THR A 152 -0.72 -6.20 -4.92
N ASP A 153 -0.20 -7.08 -5.78
CA ASP A 153 1.15 -7.01 -6.33
C ASP A 153 2.29 -7.20 -5.31
N PHE A 154 2.10 -8.08 -4.32
CA PHE A 154 3.15 -8.46 -3.38
C PHE A 154 4.37 -9.06 -4.10
N GLY A 155 5.56 -8.59 -3.72
CA GLY A 155 6.84 -9.22 -4.02
C GLY A 155 7.29 -9.22 -5.49
N ILE A 156 6.42 -8.92 -6.46
CA ILE A 156 6.74 -9.00 -7.91
C ILE A 156 7.91 -8.07 -8.27
N ALA A 157 8.08 -6.96 -7.54
CA ALA A 157 9.21 -6.04 -7.72
C ALA A 157 10.55 -6.65 -7.27
N GLN A 158 10.57 -7.55 -6.27
CA GLN A 158 11.80 -8.22 -5.82
C GLN A 158 12.38 -9.15 -6.87
N ALA A 159 11.53 -9.78 -7.71
CA ALA A 159 11.98 -10.60 -8.82
C ALA A 159 12.88 -9.81 -9.80
N LEU A 160 12.68 -8.50 -9.90
CA LEU A 160 13.43 -7.61 -10.79
C LEU A 160 14.73 -7.10 -10.19
N THR A 161 14.79 -6.88 -8.88
CA THR A 161 15.96 -6.30 -8.21
C THR A 161 17.04 -7.33 -7.86
N ALA A 162 16.72 -8.62 -7.87
CA ALA A 162 17.64 -9.71 -7.53
C ALA A 162 18.57 -10.14 -8.67
N THR A 163 18.85 -9.26 -9.65
CA THR A 163 19.86 -9.52 -10.68
C THR A 163 21.27 -9.64 -10.09
N LYS A 164 22.11 -10.48 -10.76
CA LYS A 164 23.46 -10.88 -10.29
C LYS A 164 24.31 -9.68 -9.86
N PRO A 165 25.19 -9.83 -8.84
CA PRO A 165 26.05 -8.75 -8.33
C PRO A 165 26.92 -8.04 -9.38
N ARG A 166 27.24 -8.71 -10.50
CA ARG A 166 28.07 -8.16 -11.58
C ARG A 166 27.37 -7.13 -12.47
N ASP A 167 26.04 -7.12 -12.49
CA ASP A 167 25.25 -6.17 -13.30
C ASP A 167 24.79 -4.94 -12.54
N ARG A 168 25.00 -4.90 -11.21
CA ARG A 168 24.63 -3.76 -10.34
C ARG A 168 25.34 -2.46 -10.71
N GLU A 169 26.57 -2.53 -11.24
CA GLU A 169 27.31 -1.32 -11.67
C GLU A 169 26.81 -0.74 -13.01
N ARG A 170 26.19 -1.57 -13.87
CA ARG A 170 25.67 -1.15 -15.18
C ARG A 170 24.18 -0.86 -15.21
N GLN A 171 23.40 -1.39 -14.27
CA GLN A 171 21.95 -1.18 -14.18
C GLN A 171 21.60 -0.37 -12.93
N ARG A 172 21.90 0.92 -12.90
CA ARG A 172 21.26 1.90 -12.01
C ARG A 172 19.80 2.18 -12.43
N VAL A 173 19.12 1.20 -13.03
CA VAL A 173 17.69 1.31 -13.31
C VAL A 173 16.96 0.95 -12.04
N VAL A 174 16.54 1.95 -11.31
CA VAL A 174 15.60 1.82 -10.20
C VAL A 174 14.26 1.40 -10.79
N TRP A 175 13.97 0.08 -10.74
CA TRP A 175 12.68 -0.45 -11.20
C TRP A 175 11.60 -0.10 -10.19
N GLY A 176 10.57 0.61 -10.61
CA GLY A 176 9.43 1.03 -9.78
C GLY A 176 9.27 2.55 -9.78
N SER A 177 8.22 3.03 -9.12
CA SER A 177 8.03 4.46 -8.88
C SER A 177 8.83 4.85 -7.64
N PRO A 178 9.95 5.60 -7.73
CA PRO A 178 10.80 5.94 -6.59
C PRO A 178 10.10 6.81 -5.54
N HIS A 179 8.91 7.34 -5.85
CA HIS A 179 8.13 8.21 -4.95
C HIS A 179 7.73 7.59 -3.61
N TYR A 180 7.76 6.26 -3.50
CA TYR A 180 7.36 5.53 -2.28
C TYR A 180 8.50 4.67 -1.73
N PHE A 181 9.71 4.77 -2.31
CA PHE A 181 10.86 3.99 -1.85
C PHE A 181 11.30 4.43 -0.47
N SER A 182 11.64 3.45 0.34
CA SER A 182 12.33 3.71 1.60
C SER A 182 13.79 4.16 1.34
N PRO A 183 14.43 4.86 2.29
CA PRO A 183 15.83 5.26 2.17
C PRO A 183 16.77 4.11 1.83
N GLU A 184 16.60 2.94 2.45
CA GLU A 184 17.37 1.73 2.18
C GLU A 184 17.16 1.18 0.77
N GLN A 185 15.92 1.24 0.25
CA GLN A 185 15.65 0.86 -1.15
C GLN A 185 16.29 1.85 -2.13
N ALA A 186 16.24 3.15 -1.82
CA ALA A 186 16.89 4.18 -2.62
C ALA A 186 18.42 4.03 -2.63
N GLN A 187 19.02 3.42 -1.61
CA GLN A 187 20.44 3.05 -1.52
C GLN A 187 20.75 1.72 -2.22
N GLY A 188 19.73 1.01 -2.71
CA GLY A 188 19.87 -0.29 -3.38
C GLY A 188 19.99 -1.46 -2.41
N GLU A 189 19.64 -1.27 -1.14
CA GLU A 189 19.60 -2.33 -0.13
C GLU A 189 18.32 -3.18 -0.28
N ALA A 190 18.35 -4.37 0.32
CA ALA A 190 17.21 -5.26 0.31
C ALA A 190 16.07 -4.68 1.16
N PRO A 191 14.82 -4.67 0.66
CA PRO A 191 13.67 -4.19 1.42
C PRO A 191 13.38 -5.09 2.62
N THR A 192 12.90 -4.48 3.69
CA THR A 192 12.54 -5.11 4.96
C THR A 192 11.07 -4.79 5.31
N PRO A 193 10.48 -5.42 6.32
CA PRO A 193 9.17 -5.00 6.81
C PRO A 193 9.09 -3.51 7.21
N ALA A 194 10.20 -2.92 7.67
CA ALA A 194 10.29 -1.49 7.98
C ALA A 194 10.28 -0.60 6.71
N SER A 195 10.68 -1.14 5.55
CA SER A 195 10.56 -0.46 4.26
C SER A 195 9.09 -0.31 3.85
N ASP A 196 8.29 -1.37 4.00
CA ASP A 196 6.84 -1.30 3.76
C ASP A 196 6.15 -0.32 4.72
N VAL A 197 6.56 -0.28 5.98
CA VAL A 197 6.05 0.69 6.96
C VAL A 197 6.31 2.12 6.50
N TYR A 198 7.51 2.43 6.01
CA TYR A 198 7.84 3.73 5.45
C TYR A 198 6.95 4.07 4.24
N ALA A 199 6.82 3.15 3.30
CA ALA A 199 5.96 3.32 2.12
C ALA A 199 4.49 3.57 2.49
N ILE A 200 3.93 2.84 3.48
CA ILE A 200 2.59 3.09 4.03
C ILE A 200 2.52 4.50 4.64
N GLY A 201 3.60 4.97 5.28
CA GLY A 201 3.72 6.34 5.79
C GLY A 201 3.60 7.39 4.69
N ILE A 202 4.29 7.20 3.55
CA ILE A 202 4.17 8.07 2.37
C ILE A 202 2.73 8.08 1.83
N VAL A 203 2.10 6.90 1.71
CA VAL A 203 0.70 6.78 1.27
C VAL A 203 -0.25 7.53 2.20
N LEU A 204 -0.08 7.38 3.53
CA LEU A 204 -0.90 8.09 4.52
C LEU A 204 -0.69 9.60 4.44
N PHE A 205 0.55 10.06 4.32
CA PHE A 205 0.87 11.46 4.13
C PHE A 205 0.17 12.02 2.87
N GLU A 206 0.25 11.30 1.76
CA GLU A 206 -0.38 11.71 0.50
C GLU A 206 -1.92 11.76 0.61
N MET A 207 -2.55 10.79 1.28
CA MET A 207 -3.99 10.82 1.53
C MET A 207 -4.42 12.04 2.36
N LEU A 208 -3.62 12.42 3.37
CA LEU A 208 -3.93 13.52 4.29
C LEU A 208 -3.65 14.90 3.70
N THR A 209 -2.71 15.02 2.74
CA THR A 209 -2.24 16.32 2.23
C THR A 209 -2.54 16.55 0.75
N GLY A 210 -2.85 15.47 0.01
CA GLY A 210 -2.93 15.50 -1.46
C GLY A 210 -1.57 15.64 -2.16
N ARG A 211 -0.44 15.53 -1.42
CA ARG A 211 0.92 15.74 -1.91
C ARG A 211 1.87 14.67 -1.41
N LEU A 212 2.91 14.42 -2.17
CA LEU A 212 4.03 13.60 -1.71
C LEU A 212 4.93 14.40 -0.77
N PRO A 213 5.53 13.77 0.26
CA PRO A 213 6.44 14.47 1.19
C PRO A 213 7.78 14.83 0.54
N PHE A 214 8.20 14.06 -0.48
CA PHE A 214 9.44 14.29 -1.21
C PHE A 214 9.16 14.37 -2.70
N VAL A 215 9.84 15.29 -3.37
CA VAL A 215 9.74 15.53 -4.81
C VAL A 215 11.15 15.72 -5.36
N GLY A 216 11.36 15.44 -6.63
CA GLY A 216 12.61 15.65 -7.32
C GLY A 216 12.36 15.89 -8.81
N THR A 217 13.27 16.60 -9.47
CA THR A 217 13.20 16.86 -10.91
C THR A 217 13.55 15.63 -11.73
N ASP A 218 14.31 14.72 -11.12
CA ASP A 218 14.68 13.43 -11.68
C ASP A 218 14.66 12.31 -10.62
N GLN A 219 14.90 11.08 -11.05
CA GLN A 219 14.89 9.91 -10.16
C GLN A 219 16.03 9.94 -9.12
N GLN A 220 17.16 10.52 -9.46
CA GLN A 220 18.31 10.59 -8.58
C GLN A 220 18.09 11.62 -7.47
N GLU A 221 17.59 12.80 -7.81
CA GLU A 221 17.23 13.83 -6.84
C GLU A 221 16.16 13.30 -5.87
N LEU A 222 15.10 12.67 -6.41
CA LEU A 222 14.05 12.07 -5.58
C LEU A 222 14.60 10.97 -4.66
N ALA A 223 15.48 10.11 -5.14
CA ALA A 223 16.14 9.09 -4.30
C ALA A 223 16.97 9.75 -3.18
N MET A 224 17.70 10.83 -3.49
CA MET A 224 18.46 11.59 -2.49
C MET A 224 17.57 12.28 -1.48
N ALA A 225 16.39 12.77 -1.88
CA ALA A 225 15.42 13.34 -0.96
C ALA A 225 14.91 12.28 0.05
N HIS A 226 14.58 11.06 -0.43
CA HIS A 226 14.24 9.95 0.46
C HIS A 226 15.36 9.59 1.43
N ILE A 227 16.63 9.67 1.02
CA ILE A 227 17.79 9.33 1.85
C ILE A 227 18.11 10.43 2.89
N ARG A 228 18.04 11.72 2.50
CA ARG A 228 18.67 12.81 3.27
C ARG A 228 17.72 13.88 3.78
N GLU A 229 16.63 14.18 3.04
CA GLU A 229 15.75 15.28 3.41
C GLU A 229 14.89 14.94 4.62
N THR A 230 14.76 15.89 5.55
CA THR A 230 13.83 15.76 6.66
C THR A 230 12.39 15.74 6.12
N PRO A 231 11.55 14.77 6.52
CA PRO A 231 10.16 14.77 6.10
C PRO A 231 9.44 16.02 6.61
N PRO A 232 8.68 16.72 5.74
CA PRO A 232 7.90 17.87 6.15
C PRO A 232 6.76 17.43 7.07
N ARG A 233 6.25 18.35 7.87
CA ARG A 233 5.08 18.11 8.68
C ARG A 233 3.81 18.11 7.81
N ALA A 234 2.95 17.12 7.97
CA ALA A 234 1.69 17.06 7.23
C ALA A 234 0.78 18.25 7.59
N ALA A 235 0.88 18.77 8.83
CA ALA A 235 0.16 19.95 9.28
C ALA A 235 0.52 21.24 8.51
N GLU A 236 1.69 21.33 7.88
CA GLU A 236 2.10 22.44 7.03
C GLU A 236 1.26 22.53 5.74
N PHE A 237 0.75 21.37 5.26
CA PHE A 237 -0.05 21.28 4.04
C PHE A 237 -1.56 21.12 4.33
N ASN A 238 -1.91 20.55 5.47
CA ASN A 238 -3.28 20.38 5.93
C ASN A 238 -3.37 20.70 7.43
N PRO A 239 -3.78 21.94 7.79
CA PRO A 239 -3.91 22.38 9.18
C PRO A 239 -4.87 21.55 10.04
N ASN A 240 -5.76 20.76 9.41
CA ASN A 240 -6.64 19.85 10.13
C ASN A 240 -5.93 18.60 10.67
N VAL A 241 -4.67 18.33 10.27
CA VAL A 241 -3.90 17.20 10.80
C VAL A 241 -3.46 17.50 12.22
N PRO A 242 -3.94 16.74 13.24
CA PRO A 242 -3.56 17.00 14.63
C PRO A 242 -2.07 16.71 14.87
N GLU A 243 -1.46 17.46 15.76
CA GLU A 243 -0.03 17.33 16.09
C GLU A 243 0.39 15.91 16.46
N HIS A 244 -0.48 15.17 17.16
CA HIS A 244 -0.16 13.78 17.54
C HIS A 244 -0.11 12.84 16.33
N LEU A 245 -0.97 13.03 15.32
CA LEU A 245 -0.92 12.26 14.07
C LEU A 245 0.32 12.63 13.26
N ASP A 246 0.65 13.91 13.22
CA ASP A 246 1.85 14.44 12.56
C ASP A 246 3.14 13.81 13.16
N ARG A 247 3.22 13.71 14.50
CA ARG A 247 4.33 13.01 15.18
C ARG A 247 4.42 11.51 14.83
N ILE A 248 3.28 10.85 14.65
CA ILE A 248 3.24 9.45 14.20
C ILE A 248 3.81 9.34 12.77
N LEU A 249 3.40 10.25 11.86
CA LEU A 249 3.92 10.32 10.49
C LEU A 249 5.43 10.56 10.46
N LEU A 250 5.94 11.54 11.21
CA LEU A 250 7.38 11.82 11.28
C LEU A 250 8.17 10.59 11.76
N LYS A 251 7.63 9.83 12.73
CA LYS A 251 8.26 8.59 13.19
C LYS A 251 8.30 7.53 12.09
N VAL A 252 7.22 7.35 11.35
CA VAL A 252 7.14 6.36 10.26
C VAL A 252 8.09 6.72 9.12
N LEU A 253 8.26 8.02 8.83
CA LEU A 253 9.11 8.56 7.78
C LEU A 253 10.57 8.78 8.24
N ALA A 254 10.94 8.29 9.42
CA ALA A 254 12.33 8.34 9.90
C ALA A 254 13.28 7.64 8.90
N LYS A 255 14.47 8.19 8.71
CA LYS A 255 15.44 7.66 7.73
C LYS A 255 15.98 6.30 8.14
N GLU A 256 16.31 6.14 9.42
CA GLU A 256 16.78 4.87 9.97
C GLU A 256 15.64 3.87 10.17
N PRO A 257 15.70 2.64 9.59
CA PRO A 257 14.66 1.64 9.72
C PRO A 257 14.32 1.28 11.18
N THR A 258 15.34 1.27 12.05
CA THR A 258 15.20 0.95 13.49
C THR A 258 14.43 2.01 14.28
N SER A 259 14.38 3.24 13.79
CA SER A 259 13.61 4.34 14.38
C SER A 259 12.13 4.29 14.05
N ARG A 260 11.72 3.48 13.06
CA ARG A 260 10.34 3.28 12.62
C ARG A 260 9.63 2.23 13.48
N TYR A 261 8.40 1.90 13.12
CA TYR A 261 7.74 0.67 13.58
C TYR A 261 8.31 -0.53 12.82
N ARG A 262 8.54 -1.65 13.51
CA ARG A 262 9.22 -2.83 12.95
C ARG A 262 8.41 -3.54 11.86
N THR A 263 7.07 -3.54 12.01
CA THR A 263 6.16 -4.22 11.07
C THR A 263 4.90 -3.38 10.86
N ALA A 264 4.21 -3.64 9.75
CA ALA A 264 2.92 -2.99 9.46
C ALA A 264 1.87 -3.29 10.53
N ASP A 265 1.86 -4.48 11.15
CA ASP A 265 0.98 -4.79 12.30
C ASP A 265 1.20 -3.84 13.48
N GLN A 266 2.46 -3.57 13.82
CA GLN A 266 2.77 -2.64 14.91
C GLN A 266 2.27 -1.23 14.57
N PHE A 267 2.52 -0.77 13.36
CA PHE A 267 2.04 0.53 12.90
C PHE A 267 0.50 0.60 12.90
N GLY A 268 -0.18 -0.42 12.37
CA GLY A 268 -1.64 -0.51 12.36
C GLY A 268 -2.26 -0.43 13.76
N ARG A 269 -1.67 -1.10 14.76
CA ARG A 269 -2.12 -1.00 16.16
C ARG A 269 -2.00 0.43 16.72
N ILE A 270 -0.95 1.16 16.35
CA ILE A 270 -0.80 2.57 16.75
C ILE A 270 -1.90 3.42 16.13
N LEU A 271 -2.19 3.24 14.82
CA LEU A 271 -3.26 3.99 14.14
C LEU A 271 -4.65 3.67 14.74
N VAL A 272 -4.93 2.39 15.04
CA VAL A 272 -6.18 1.98 15.73
C VAL A 272 -6.29 2.63 17.11
N SER A 273 -5.20 2.60 17.89
CA SER A 273 -5.17 3.21 19.22
C SER A 273 -5.34 4.73 19.16
N TYR A 274 -4.76 5.39 18.14
CA TYR A 274 -4.94 6.81 17.89
C TYR A 274 -6.40 7.14 17.56
N ARG A 275 -7.02 6.41 16.62
CA ARG A 275 -8.40 6.63 16.20
C ARG A 275 -9.39 6.46 17.35
N ARG A 276 -9.22 5.43 18.18
CA ARG A 276 -10.08 5.20 19.35
C ARG A 276 -10.01 6.34 20.38
N ARG A 277 -8.81 6.88 20.61
CA ARG A 277 -8.66 8.03 21.55
C ARG A 277 -9.31 9.29 21.04
N GLY A 278 -9.23 9.56 19.73
CA GLY A 278 -9.91 10.68 19.08
C GLY A 278 -11.44 10.60 19.15
N GLN A 279 -12.01 9.40 19.10
CA GLN A 279 -13.46 9.19 19.24
C GLN A 279 -13.95 9.43 20.68
N VAL A 280 -13.17 9.02 21.68
CA VAL A 280 -13.53 9.20 23.10
C VAL A 280 -13.55 10.69 23.50
N THR A 281 -12.72 11.54 22.88
CA THR A 281 -12.72 12.98 23.15
C THR A 281 -13.89 13.73 22.49
N THR A 282 -14.57 13.12 21.51
CA THR A 282 -15.72 13.74 20.84
C THR A 282 -17.05 13.39 21.49
N ASP A 283 -17.10 12.27 22.26
CA ASP A 283 -18.34 11.80 22.92
C ASP A 283 -18.50 12.27 24.37
N VAL A 284 -17.54 13.00 24.93
CA VAL A 284 -17.62 13.50 26.31
C VAL A 284 -17.34 15.00 26.32
N VAL A 285 -18.37 15.79 26.04
CA VAL A 285 -18.55 17.09 26.63
C VAL A 285 -19.64 16.88 27.72
N PRO A 286 -19.30 16.68 29.01
CA PRO A 286 -20.29 16.86 30.03
C PRO A 286 -20.57 18.37 30.10
N GLU A 287 -21.82 18.77 29.82
CA GLU A 287 -22.33 20.07 30.26
C GLU A 287 -22.00 20.20 31.76
N VAL A 288 -21.03 21.05 32.04
CA VAL A 288 -20.82 21.52 33.41
C VAL A 288 -21.97 22.46 33.71
N SER A 289 -23.02 21.92 34.30
CA SER A 289 -24.05 22.72 34.99
C SER A 289 -23.37 23.46 36.13
N THR A 290 -23.17 24.73 35.96
CA THR A 290 -22.88 25.68 37.05
C THR A 290 -24.14 25.87 37.88
N GLU A 291 -24.15 25.30 39.08
CA GLU A 291 -24.92 25.73 40.27
C GLU A 291 -24.74 24.69 41.37
N THR A 292 -24.03 24.97 42.44
CA THR A 292 -24.47 25.58 43.71
C THR A 292 -23.30 25.61 44.71
N PRO A 293 -23.23 26.56 45.63
CA PRO A 293 -22.13 26.72 46.56
C PRO A 293 -22.23 25.74 47.74
N PHE A 294 -21.12 25.13 48.13
CA PHE A 294 -20.99 24.30 49.30
C PHE A 294 -21.00 25.12 50.61
N PRO A 295 -21.69 24.69 51.66
CA PRO A 295 -21.54 25.28 52.98
C PRO A 295 -20.30 24.73 53.68
N ASP A 296 -19.54 25.66 54.30
CA ASP A 296 -18.46 25.37 55.25
C ASP A 296 -18.93 24.48 56.40
N THR A 297 -18.28 23.33 56.58
CA THR A 297 -18.31 22.62 57.86
C THR A 297 -16.92 22.10 58.19
N ALA A 298 -16.29 22.76 59.16
CA ALA A 298 -15.06 22.33 59.79
C ALA A 298 -15.30 21.04 60.55
N ALA A 299 -14.56 19.97 60.26
CA ALA A 299 -14.51 18.78 61.13
C ALA A 299 -13.05 18.41 61.41
N THR A 300 -12.78 18.40 62.67
CA THR A 300 -11.60 18.12 63.47
C THR A 300 -10.95 16.76 63.11
N VAL A 301 -9.65 16.75 62.96
CA VAL A 301 -8.79 15.55 62.79
C VAL A 301 -8.39 15.01 64.17
N PRO A 302 -8.55 13.72 64.51
CA PRO A 302 -7.95 13.11 65.69
C PRO A 302 -6.53 12.60 65.44
N PRO A 303 -5.62 12.53 66.44
CA PRO A 303 -4.20 12.27 66.26
C PRO A 303 -3.87 10.80 66.10
N SER A 304 -2.78 10.58 65.32
CA SER A 304 -2.17 9.30 65.00
C SER A 304 -1.56 8.60 66.20
N GLY A 305 -1.90 7.32 66.43
CA GLY A 305 -1.21 6.42 67.35
C GLY A 305 -0.10 5.60 66.62
N PRO A 306 0.93 5.10 67.33
CA PRO A 306 2.12 4.51 66.74
C PRO A 306 1.92 3.04 66.32
N LEU A 307 2.56 2.63 65.24
CA LEU A 307 2.62 1.28 64.69
C LEU A 307 3.51 0.35 65.54
N PRO A 308 3.16 -0.96 65.68
CA PRO A 308 4.01 -1.95 66.37
C PRO A 308 5.20 -2.46 65.48
N PRO A 309 6.29 -2.98 66.09
CA PRO A 309 7.50 -3.39 65.38
C PRO A 309 7.37 -4.76 64.70
N VAL A 310 7.93 -4.86 63.51
CA VAL A 310 8.11 -6.10 62.73
C VAL A 310 9.30 -6.87 63.28
N GLN A 311 9.08 -8.10 63.76
CA GLN A 311 10.13 -9.05 64.09
C GLN A 311 10.63 -9.76 62.81
N GLY A 312 11.98 -9.77 62.62
CA GLY A 312 12.64 -10.52 61.59
C GLY A 312 12.68 -12.03 61.86
N GLY A 313 12.62 -12.79 60.77
CA GLY A 313 12.85 -14.21 60.76
C GLY A 313 13.51 -14.59 59.46
N ASP A 314 14.84 -14.80 59.49
CA ASP A 314 15.65 -15.40 58.45
C ASP A 314 15.22 -16.86 58.20
N GLN A 315 14.80 -17.18 56.98
CA GLN A 315 14.89 -18.55 56.45
C GLN A 315 15.20 -18.50 54.97
N ALA A 316 16.44 -18.81 54.65
CA ALA A 316 16.91 -19.10 53.29
C ALA A 316 16.34 -20.44 52.84
N LEU A 317 15.54 -20.44 51.80
CA LEU A 317 15.13 -21.63 51.03
C LEU A 317 15.75 -21.58 49.64
N SER A 318 16.70 -22.48 49.44
CA SER A 318 17.33 -22.79 48.16
C SER A 318 16.24 -23.44 47.26
N LEU A 319 15.98 -22.86 46.09
CA LEU A 319 15.17 -23.45 45.02
C LEU A 319 16.08 -23.86 43.89
N GLU A 320 16.31 -25.18 43.75
CA GLU A 320 16.82 -25.82 42.53
C GLU A 320 15.75 -25.77 41.42
N PRO A 321 16.12 -25.64 40.13
CA PRO A 321 15.17 -25.63 39.04
C PRO A 321 14.76 -27.05 38.68
N ALA A 322 13.47 -27.37 38.80
CA ALA A 322 12.86 -28.63 38.36
C ALA A 322 12.67 -28.64 36.84
N ILE A 323 13.21 -29.70 36.19
CA ILE A 323 13.02 -30.03 34.78
C ILE A 323 11.61 -30.65 34.62
N PRO A 324 10.76 -30.18 33.69
CA PRO A 324 9.46 -30.81 33.44
C PRO A 324 9.60 -32.09 32.66
N GLN A 325 9.00 -33.18 33.21
CA GLN A 325 8.85 -34.47 32.54
C GLN A 325 7.68 -34.45 31.54
N PRO A 326 7.75 -35.26 30.44
CA PRO A 326 6.68 -35.32 29.45
C PRO A 326 5.47 -36.09 29.96
N MET A 327 4.28 -35.56 29.77
CA MET A 327 3.00 -36.19 30.07
C MET A 327 2.67 -37.32 29.06
N PRO A 328 2.05 -38.43 29.50
CA PRO A 328 1.58 -39.51 28.64
C PRO A 328 0.32 -39.12 27.86
N ALA A 329 0.21 -39.64 26.62
CA ALA A 329 -0.91 -39.43 25.71
C ALA A 329 -2.21 -40.06 26.26
N PRO A 330 -3.40 -39.43 26.11
CA PRO A 330 -4.67 -40.05 26.45
C PRO A 330 -5.14 -41.02 25.38
N ALA A 331 -5.61 -42.16 25.85
CA ALA A 331 -6.22 -43.25 25.07
C ALA A 331 -7.60 -42.83 24.50
N GLY A 332 -7.93 -43.44 23.39
CA GLY A 332 -9.04 -43.22 22.49
C GLY A 332 -10.42 -42.87 23.08
N SER A 333 -11.10 -42.00 22.37
CA SER A 333 -12.55 -41.76 22.49
C SER A 333 -13.25 -41.98 21.15
N PRO A 334 -14.52 -42.39 21.12
CA PRO A 334 -15.19 -42.96 19.96
C PRO A 334 -15.64 -41.89 18.94
N ARG A 335 -15.75 -42.34 17.70
CA ARG A 335 -16.31 -41.59 16.56
C ARG A 335 -17.72 -41.13 16.90
N SER A 336 -17.93 -39.81 16.89
CA SER A 336 -19.27 -39.20 16.84
C SER A 336 -19.55 -38.72 15.42
N GLU A 337 -20.73 -39.11 14.98
CA GLU A 337 -21.32 -38.87 13.66
C GLU A 337 -21.48 -37.34 13.39
N VAL A 338 -21.24 -36.97 12.14
CA VAL A 338 -21.41 -35.60 11.61
C VAL A 338 -22.90 -35.38 11.34
N PRO A 339 -23.58 -34.36 11.93
CA PRO A 339 -24.93 -34.03 11.54
C PRO A 339 -24.91 -33.26 10.20
N THR A 340 -25.62 -33.77 9.22
CA THR A 340 -25.92 -33.11 7.95
C THR A 340 -26.94 -32.01 8.20
N TYR A 341 -26.54 -30.74 8.13
CA TYR A 341 -27.48 -29.60 8.12
C TYR A 341 -27.97 -29.36 6.70
N ILE A 342 -29.27 -29.60 6.50
CA ILE A 342 -30.03 -29.20 5.31
C ILE A 342 -30.32 -27.71 5.45
N TYR A 343 -29.75 -26.90 4.58
CA TYR A 343 -30.05 -25.46 4.46
C TYR A 343 -31.36 -25.29 3.67
N SER A 344 -32.41 -24.83 4.33
CA SER A 344 -33.64 -24.37 3.70
C SER A 344 -33.50 -22.89 3.32
N GLU A 345 -33.66 -22.57 2.06
CA GLU A 345 -33.75 -21.20 1.55
C GLU A 345 -34.99 -20.48 2.11
N PRO A 346 -34.87 -19.22 2.59
CA PRO A 346 -36.06 -18.41 2.86
C PRO A 346 -36.55 -17.75 1.56
N ALA A 347 -37.80 -17.99 1.24
CA ALA A 347 -38.54 -17.43 0.12
C ALA A 347 -38.58 -15.88 0.19
N TYR A 348 -38.13 -15.25 -0.90
CA TYR A 348 -38.18 -13.80 -1.12
C TYR A 348 -39.66 -13.39 -1.41
N ARG A 349 -40.29 -12.67 -0.49
CA ARG A 349 -41.55 -11.96 -0.74
C ARG A 349 -41.27 -10.53 -1.16
N SER A 350 -41.68 -10.16 -2.37
CA SER A 350 -41.71 -8.78 -2.84
C SER A 350 -42.74 -7.96 -2.05
N PRO A 351 -42.43 -6.73 -1.59
CA PRO A 351 -43.45 -5.84 -1.04
C PRO A 351 -44.13 -5.07 -2.18
N ALA A 352 -45.47 -5.10 -2.11
CA ALA A 352 -46.36 -4.36 -2.96
C ALA A 352 -46.29 -2.85 -2.65
N THR A 353 -46.50 -2.08 -3.72
CA THR A 353 -46.81 -0.65 -3.83
C THR A 353 -47.53 -0.04 -2.61
N ALA A 354 -46.96 1.00 -2.04
CA ALA A 354 -47.69 2.01 -1.26
C ALA A 354 -47.35 3.40 -1.78
N GLN A 355 -48.37 4.04 -2.31
CA GLN A 355 -48.41 5.44 -2.73
C GLN A 355 -48.39 6.38 -1.51
N GLY A 356 -47.67 7.49 -1.67
CA GLY A 356 -47.97 8.77 -1.03
C GLY A 356 -47.35 9.04 0.31
N MET A 357 -46.25 9.82 0.31
CA MET A 357 -46.00 10.84 1.34
C MET A 357 -45.09 11.93 0.80
N ALA A 358 -45.41 13.18 1.23
CA ALA A 358 -44.98 14.48 0.77
C ALA A 358 -43.48 14.72 0.65
N ALA A 359 -43.10 15.50 -0.35
CA ALA A 359 -41.78 16.05 -0.61
C ALA A 359 -41.37 17.01 0.51
N VAL A 360 -40.33 16.66 1.27
CA VAL A 360 -39.55 17.59 2.09
C VAL A 360 -38.41 18.12 1.22
N SER A 361 -38.46 19.40 0.92
CA SER A 361 -37.45 20.12 0.15
C SER A 361 -36.10 20.12 0.88
N ARG A 362 -35.07 19.55 0.25
CA ARG A 362 -33.68 19.66 0.65
C ARG A 362 -33.18 21.08 0.32
N PRO A 363 -32.38 21.73 1.21
CA PRO A 363 -31.74 22.98 0.85
C PRO A 363 -30.71 22.76 -0.26
N ALA A 364 -30.71 23.66 -1.25
CA ALA A 364 -29.81 23.64 -2.39
C ALA A 364 -28.35 23.83 -1.92
N TYR A 365 -27.51 22.86 -2.25
CA TYR A 365 -26.06 22.92 -2.06
C TYR A 365 -25.50 23.87 -3.14
N ALA A 366 -24.96 25.03 -2.69
CA ALA A 366 -24.22 25.91 -3.58
C ALA A 366 -22.86 25.28 -3.95
N PRO A 367 -22.47 25.24 -5.24
CA PRO A 367 -21.16 24.71 -5.62
C PRO A 367 -20.04 25.59 -5.07
N PRO A 368 -18.90 25.00 -4.64
CA PRO A 368 -17.75 25.75 -4.18
C PRO A 368 -17.20 26.65 -5.29
N GLN A 369 -16.81 27.87 -4.93
CA GLN A 369 -16.21 28.83 -5.85
C GLN A 369 -14.88 28.30 -6.39
N PRO A 370 -14.52 28.54 -7.67
CA PRO A 370 -13.24 28.13 -8.22
C PRO A 370 -12.09 28.86 -7.53
N PRO A 371 -10.95 28.20 -7.31
CA PRO A 371 -9.79 28.80 -6.66
C PRO A 371 -9.17 29.91 -7.50
N ASP A 372 -8.62 30.91 -6.81
CA ASP A 372 -8.01 32.13 -7.30
C ASP A 372 -6.99 31.89 -8.43
N PRO A 373 -7.06 32.56 -9.58
CA PRO A 373 -6.19 32.30 -10.74
C PRO A 373 -4.70 32.56 -10.49
N MET A 374 -4.32 33.24 -9.40
CA MET A 374 -2.91 33.48 -9.05
C MET A 374 -2.19 32.23 -8.52
N ILE A 375 -2.92 31.18 -8.07
CA ILE A 375 -2.34 29.93 -7.59
C ILE A 375 -2.10 28.95 -8.74
N GLN A 376 -2.82 29.09 -9.86
CA GLN A 376 -2.68 28.20 -11.02
C GLN A 376 -1.38 28.40 -11.83
N SER A 377 -0.69 29.54 -11.71
CA SER A 377 0.50 29.81 -12.51
C SER A 377 1.77 29.07 -12.02
N ARG A 378 1.76 28.50 -10.82
CA ARG A 378 2.92 27.73 -10.29
C ARG A 378 2.81 26.21 -10.48
N TYR A 379 1.67 25.72 -10.92
CA TYR A 379 1.47 24.29 -11.21
C TYR A 379 1.13 24.11 -12.69
N ARG A 380 2.05 24.50 -13.58
CA ARG A 380 2.06 23.92 -14.92
C ARG A 380 2.19 22.41 -14.72
N ALA A 381 1.23 21.67 -15.23
CA ALA A 381 1.34 20.22 -15.31
C ALA A 381 2.74 19.89 -15.82
N VAL A 382 3.44 18.99 -15.14
CA VAL A 382 4.63 18.37 -15.70
C VAL A 382 4.12 17.61 -16.91
N GLU A 383 4.26 18.22 -18.10
CA GLU A 383 4.05 17.54 -19.37
C GLU A 383 4.96 16.31 -19.33
N GLU A 384 4.40 15.14 -19.54
CA GLU A 384 5.19 13.95 -19.74
C GLU A 384 6.22 14.28 -20.83
N PRO A 385 7.51 13.94 -20.61
CA PRO A 385 8.51 14.20 -21.62
C PRO A 385 8.03 13.55 -22.92
N PRO A 386 8.16 14.21 -24.08
CA PRO A 386 7.71 13.68 -25.35
C PRO A 386 8.32 12.30 -25.51
N GLN A 387 7.49 11.28 -25.68
CA GLN A 387 7.95 9.94 -26.00
C GLN A 387 8.60 10.06 -27.37
N LEU A 388 9.93 9.95 -27.41
CA LEU A 388 10.69 9.88 -28.65
C LEU A 388 10.19 8.65 -29.41
N ASP A 389 9.38 8.85 -30.44
CA ASP A 389 8.95 7.78 -31.30
C ASP A 389 10.12 7.22 -32.07
N LEU A 390 10.01 6.01 -32.58
CA LEU A 390 11.07 5.32 -33.34
C LEU A 390 11.54 6.15 -34.55
N VAL A 391 10.64 6.94 -35.13
CA VAL A 391 10.91 7.81 -36.27
C VAL A 391 11.84 8.95 -35.87
N THR A 392 11.62 9.59 -34.73
CA THR A 392 12.48 10.66 -34.22
C THR A 392 13.88 10.13 -33.87
N LEU A 393 13.98 8.93 -33.30
CA LEU A 393 15.29 8.27 -33.06
C LEU A 393 16.02 7.94 -34.33
N VAL A 394 15.35 7.41 -35.36
CA VAL A 394 15.95 7.09 -36.67
C VAL A 394 16.42 8.36 -37.38
N LEU A 395 15.63 9.44 -37.37
CA LEU A 395 16.01 10.72 -37.95
C LEU A 395 17.20 11.35 -37.21
N ALA A 396 17.26 11.28 -35.88
CA ALA A 396 18.43 11.75 -35.14
C ALA A 396 19.68 10.92 -35.44
N PHE A 397 19.57 9.61 -35.61
CA PHE A 397 20.69 8.74 -36.01
C PHE A 397 21.18 9.05 -37.41
N ILE A 398 20.30 9.27 -38.39
CA ILE A 398 20.64 9.67 -39.74
C ILE A 398 21.36 11.03 -39.75
N ALA A 399 20.88 11.99 -38.98
CA ALA A 399 21.52 13.29 -38.84
C ALA A 399 22.95 13.16 -38.26
N LEU A 400 23.11 12.35 -37.21
CA LEU A 400 24.42 12.09 -36.60
C LEU A 400 25.39 11.42 -37.58
N MET A 401 24.93 10.46 -38.36
CA MET A 401 25.75 9.80 -39.39
C MET A 401 26.14 10.75 -40.51
N ALA A 402 25.25 11.66 -40.93
CA ALA A 402 25.56 12.69 -41.93
C ALA A 402 26.66 13.65 -41.44
N VAL A 403 26.61 14.07 -40.18
CA VAL A 403 27.64 14.92 -39.57
C VAL A 403 28.97 14.18 -39.48
N MET A 404 28.98 12.90 -39.09
CA MET A 404 30.18 12.07 -39.01
C MET A 404 30.86 11.88 -40.39
N LEU A 405 30.07 11.77 -41.48
CA LEU A 405 30.62 11.67 -42.86
C LEU A 405 31.23 12.98 -43.34
N LEU A 406 30.82 14.13 -42.82
CA LEU A 406 31.41 15.44 -43.17
C LEU A 406 32.78 15.68 -42.50
N ILE A 407 33.09 15.03 -41.40
CA ILE A 407 34.35 15.21 -40.66
C ILE A 407 35.57 14.86 -41.53
N PRO A 408 35.66 13.69 -42.19
CA PRO A 408 36.82 13.36 -43.05
C PRO A 408 36.91 14.27 -44.26
N LEU A 409 35.79 14.70 -44.83
CA LEU A 409 35.75 15.69 -45.91
C LEU A 409 36.36 17.03 -45.47
N TRP A 410 36.01 17.48 -44.30
CA TRP A 410 36.51 18.73 -43.68
C TRP A 410 38.01 18.63 -43.43
N ILE A 411 38.50 17.50 -42.91
CA ILE A 411 39.93 17.23 -42.70
C ILE A 411 40.69 17.25 -44.04
N ALA A 412 40.13 16.62 -45.07
CA ALA A 412 40.75 16.61 -46.42
C ALA A 412 40.83 18.01 -47.03
N VAL A 413 39.76 18.81 -46.92
CA VAL A 413 39.75 20.23 -47.37
C VAL A 413 40.75 21.04 -46.60
N TYR A 414 40.83 20.87 -45.27
CA TYR A 414 41.79 21.59 -44.43
C TYR A 414 43.24 21.25 -44.77
N GLN A 415 43.56 19.97 -45.03
CA GLN A 415 44.89 19.52 -45.46
C GLN A 415 45.26 20.07 -46.86
N ALA A 416 44.28 20.16 -47.76
CA ALA A 416 44.51 20.72 -49.10
C ALA A 416 44.68 22.26 -49.07
N TRP A 417 44.22 22.93 -48.02
CA TRP A 417 44.35 24.40 -47.90
C TRP A 417 45.59 24.82 -47.09
N ALA A 418 46.11 23.92 -46.22
CA ALA A 418 47.25 24.16 -45.35
C ALA A 418 48.61 23.68 -45.93
N GLY A 419 48.61 23.02 -47.08
CA GLY A 419 49.82 22.62 -47.88
C GLY A 419 49.93 23.46 -49.13
#